data_686d484aed5ea008bf2b318580893753
#
_entry.id   686d484aed5ea008bf2b318580893753
#
_cell.length_a   1.000
_cell.length_b   1.000
_cell.length_c   1.000
_cell.angle_alpha   90.00
_cell.angle_beta   90.00
_cell.angle_gamma   90.00
#
_symmetry.space_group_name_H-M   'P 1'
#
loop_
_entity.id
_entity.type
_entity.pdbx_description
1 polymer ?
#
loop_
_entity_poly.entity_id
_entity_poly.type
_entity_poly.pdbx_seq_one_letter_code
_entity_poly.pdbx_strand_id
1 'polypeptide(L)'
;MSITARPAPNAAPVRLKVRKSIDSLSAQELADFRRAVKQAMALNDKRGFDYFASWHGVPLGWCQHHDLLFLPWHRAYLYWLELALQSQVPGMTLPWWD
;
A
#
# COMPACT_ATOMS: atom_id res chain seq x y z
N MET A 1 17.78 -11.24 -25.67
CA MET A 1 18.65 -10.84 -24.55
C MET A 1 17.88 -10.98 -23.24
N SER A 2 18.21 -11.95 -22.43
CA SER A 2 17.50 -12.13 -21.18
C SER A 2 18.05 -11.16 -20.14
N ILE A 3 17.17 -10.34 -19.61
CA ILE A 3 17.51 -9.44 -18.51
C ILE A 3 17.10 -10.12 -17.23
N THR A 4 17.85 -11.11 -16.80
CA THR A 4 17.62 -11.69 -15.48
C THR A 4 18.55 -10.97 -14.51
N ALA A 5 17.98 -10.09 -13.69
CA ALA A 5 18.70 -9.54 -12.57
C ALA A 5 18.90 -10.65 -11.56
N ARG A 6 20.15 -11.09 -11.39
CA ARG A 6 20.51 -12.00 -10.30
C ARG A 6 20.81 -11.16 -9.07
N PRO A 7 20.25 -11.51 -7.90
CA PRO A 7 20.64 -10.84 -6.66
C PRO A 7 22.14 -11.05 -6.43
N ALA A 8 22.79 -10.04 -5.86
CA ALA A 8 24.20 -10.15 -5.49
C ALA A 8 24.37 -11.36 -4.54
N PRO A 9 25.52 -12.10 -4.62
CA PRO A 9 25.74 -13.28 -3.78
C PRO A 9 25.56 -13.06 -2.29
N ASN A 10 25.76 -11.82 -1.82
CA ASN A 10 25.64 -11.43 -0.40
C ASN A 10 24.34 -10.67 -0.10
N ALA A 11 23.40 -10.62 -1.05
CA ALA A 11 22.14 -9.94 -0.80
C ALA A 11 21.28 -10.77 0.14
N ALA A 12 20.64 -10.11 1.10
CA ALA A 12 19.64 -10.76 1.95
C ALA A 12 18.49 -11.32 1.09
N PRO A 13 17.92 -12.48 1.45
CA PRO A 13 16.75 -13.00 0.72
C PRO A 13 15.63 -11.97 0.68
N VAL A 14 15.04 -11.79 -0.50
CA VAL A 14 13.86 -10.95 -0.64
C VAL A 14 12.69 -11.67 0.03
N ARG A 15 12.12 -11.04 1.04
CA ARG A 15 10.94 -11.56 1.73
C ARG A 15 9.71 -10.83 1.19
N LEU A 16 8.77 -11.60 0.68
CA LEU A 16 7.49 -11.05 0.28
C LEU A 16 6.70 -10.65 1.53
N LYS A 17 6.09 -9.46 1.47
CA LYS A 17 5.13 -9.04 2.48
C LYS A 17 3.77 -9.60 2.10
N VAL A 18 3.08 -10.17 3.07
CA VAL A 18 1.77 -10.79 2.85
C VAL A 18 0.70 -9.95 3.53
N ARG A 19 -0.30 -9.54 2.76
CA ARG A 19 -1.49 -8.88 3.31
C ARG A 19 -2.34 -9.94 3.98
N LYS A 20 -2.69 -9.69 5.25
CA LYS A 20 -3.44 -10.63 6.08
C LYS A 20 -4.88 -10.19 6.23
N SER A 21 -5.77 -11.16 6.51
CA SER A 21 -7.11 -10.84 6.97
C SER A 21 -7.03 -9.99 8.24
N ILE A 22 -7.93 -9.01 8.36
CA ILE A 22 -8.01 -8.15 9.56
C ILE A 22 -8.17 -8.99 10.83
N ASP A 23 -8.86 -10.12 10.71
CA ASP A 23 -9.11 -11.01 11.85
C ASP A 23 -7.88 -11.82 12.28
N SER A 24 -6.87 -11.92 11.43
CA SER A 24 -5.64 -12.65 11.71
C SER A 24 -4.46 -11.77 12.09
N LEU A 25 -4.67 -10.46 12.21
CA LEU A 25 -3.62 -9.54 12.65
C LEU A 25 -3.31 -9.76 14.13
N SER A 26 -2.02 -9.72 14.47
CA SER A 26 -1.62 -9.61 15.86
C SER A 26 -2.01 -8.25 16.41
N ALA A 27 -2.01 -8.13 17.76
CA ALA A 27 -2.28 -6.84 18.39
C ALA A 27 -1.29 -5.76 17.94
N GLN A 28 -0.03 -6.14 17.72
CA GLN A 28 0.99 -5.21 17.25
C GLN A 28 0.74 -4.81 15.79
N GLU A 29 0.40 -5.76 14.94
CA GLU A 29 0.10 -5.48 13.54
C GLU A 29 -1.12 -4.54 13.40
N LEU A 30 -2.15 -4.75 14.20
CA LEU A 30 -3.32 -3.89 14.22
C LEU A 30 -2.96 -2.47 14.71
N ALA A 31 -2.15 -2.38 15.77
CA ALA A 31 -1.68 -1.09 16.26
C ALA A 31 -0.84 -0.36 15.23
N ASP A 32 0.03 -1.06 14.53
CA ASP A 32 0.87 -0.50 13.47
C ASP A 32 0.02 0.03 12.31
N PHE A 33 -0.99 -0.72 11.89
CA PHE A 33 -1.92 -0.29 10.86
C PHE A 33 -2.66 0.99 11.25
N ARG A 34 -3.22 1.02 12.47
CA ARG A 34 -3.92 2.19 12.98
C ARG A 34 -3.01 3.41 13.05
N ARG A 35 -1.78 3.21 13.51
CA ARG A 35 -0.79 4.29 13.60
C ARG A 35 -0.42 4.82 12.22
N ALA A 36 -0.19 3.93 11.25
CA ALA A 36 0.15 4.32 9.89
C ALA A 36 -0.95 5.16 9.25
N VAL A 37 -2.21 4.74 9.37
CA VAL A 37 -3.36 5.49 8.85
C VAL A 37 -3.48 6.84 9.54
N LYS A 38 -3.37 6.87 10.87
CA LYS A 38 -3.47 8.11 11.65
C LYS A 38 -2.38 9.11 11.25
N GLN A 39 -1.15 8.65 11.09
CA GLN A 39 -0.04 9.51 10.68
C GLN A 39 -0.22 9.99 9.23
N ALA A 40 -0.67 9.13 8.33
CA ALA A 40 -0.95 9.51 6.94
C ALA A 40 -2.07 10.55 6.84
N MET A 41 -3.10 10.44 7.68
CA MET A 41 -4.19 11.42 7.71
C MET A 41 -3.73 12.81 8.18
N ALA A 42 -2.64 12.88 8.94
CA ALA A 42 -2.09 14.15 9.42
C ALA A 42 -1.15 14.83 8.40
N LEU A 43 -0.77 14.13 7.33
CA LEU A 43 0.12 14.68 6.31
C LEU A 43 -0.66 15.45 5.25
N ASN A 44 -0.10 16.59 4.83
CA ASN A 44 -0.71 17.46 3.80
C ASN A 44 0.07 17.43 2.48
N ASP A 45 0.91 16.41 2.27
CA ASP A 45 1.71 16.26 1.06
C ASP A 45 1.34 14.98 0.31
N LYS A 46 2.14 14.62 -0.68
CA LYS A 46 1.89 13.45 -1.55
C LYS A 46 1.97 12.10 -0.84
N ARG A 47 2.39 12.07 0.43
CA ARG A 47 2.38 10.86 1.26
C ARG A 47 1.09 10.76 2.09
N GLY A 48 0.27 11.80 2.07
CA GLY A 48 -0.90 11.92 2.91
C GLY A 48 -2.10 11.15 2.39
N PHE A 49 -2.97 10.78 3.32
CA PHE A 49 -4.19 10.06 3.00
C PHE A 49 -5.10 10.86 2.06
N ASP A 50 -5.22 12.16 2.27
CA ASP A 50 -6.06 13.03 1.45
C ASP A 50 -5.60 13.06 -0.01
N TYR A 51 -4.30 13.02 -0.23
CA TYR A 51 -3.76 12.97 -1.59
C TYR A 51 -4.20 11.70 -2.32
N PHE A 52 -4.07 10.54 -1.66
CA PHE A 52 -4.51 9.27 -2.24
C PHE A 52 -6.03 9.21 -2.40
N ALA A 53 -6.78 9.74 -1.45
CA ALA A 53 -8.24 9.80 -1.56
C ALA A 53 -8.67 10.63 -2.78
N SER A 54 -7.94 11.70 -3.12
CA SER A 54 -8.24 12.52 -4.29
C SER A 54 -8.08 11.77 -5.62
N TRP A 55 -7.21 10.78 -5.68
CA TRP A 55 -7.05 9.96 -6.90
C TRP A 55 -8.31 9.13 -7.17
N HIS A 56 -8.96 8.65 -6.12
CA HIS A 56 -10.15 7.81 -6.23
C HIS A 56 -11.44 8.63 -6.27
N GLY A 57 -11.39 9.88 -5.87
CA GLY A 57 -12.56 10.74 -5.80
C GLY A 57 -12.24 12.16 -6.22
N VAL A 58 -12.66 13.12 -5.40
CA VAL A 58 -12.53 14.56 -5.67
C VAL A 58 -11.22 15.06 -5.08
N PRO A 59 -10.47 15.94 -5.77
CA PRO A 59 -10.79 16.57 -7.05
C PRO A 59 -10.32 15.84 -8.30
N LEU A 60 -9.42 14.85 -8.19
CA LEU A 60 -8.76 14.30 -9.36
C LEU A 60 -9.61 13.26 -10.10
N GLY A 61 -10.26 12.36 -9.38
CA GLY A 61 -11.19 11.41 -9.98
C GLY A 61 -10.58 10.51 -11.05
N TRP A 62 -9.33 10.07 -10.86
CA TRP A 62 -8.60 9.27 -11.86
C TRP A 62 -8.97 7.79 -11.85
N CYS A 63 -9.78 7.36 -10.89
CA CYS A 63 -10.14 5.96 -10.76
C CYS A 63 -10.90 5.44 -11.98
N GLN A 64 -10.60 4.22 -12.37
CA GLN A 64 -11.23 3.53 -13.51
C GLN A 64 -12.29 2.58 -12.97
N HIS A 65 -13.53 2.77 -13.40
CA HIS A 65 -14.68 1.94 -13.03
C HIS A 65 -15.43 1.51 -14.29
N HIS A 66 -16.04 0.33 -14.22
CA HIS A 66 -16.86 -0.22 -15.31
C HIS A 66 -16.12 -0.42 -16.63
N ASP A 67 -14.79 -0.64 -16.57
CA ASP A 67 -13.98 -0.93 -17.75
C ASP A 67 -12.87 -1.95 -17.42
N LEU A 68 -12.07 -2.29 -18.43
CA LEU A 68 -11.00 -3.27 -18.30
C LEU A 68 -9.86 -2.81 -17.39
N LEU A 69 -9.75 -1.51 -17.12
CA LEU A 69 -8.69 -0.95 -16.30
C LEU A 69 -9.04 -0.92 -14.81
N PHE A 70 -10.25 -1.35 -14.44
CA PHE A 70 -10.69 -1.32 -13.03
C PHE A 70 -9.72 -2.07 -12.12
N LEU A 71 -9.46 -3.34 -12.41
CA LEU A 71 -8.60 -4.16 -11.53
C LEU A 71 -7.14 -3.70 -11.55
N PRO A 72 -6.47 -3.54 -12.72
CA PRO A 72 -5.08 -3.10 -12.71
C PRO A 72 -4.88 -1.71 -12.11
N TRP A 73 -5.83 -0.78 -12.32
CA TRP A 73 -5.73 0.56 -11.73
C TRP A 73 -5.80 0.48 -10.21
N HIS A 74 -6.78 -0.26 -9.66
CA HIS A 74 -6.95 -0.36 -8.22
C HIS A 74 -5.83 -1.16 -7.56
N ARG A 75 -5.27 -2.16 -8.24
CA ARG A 75 -4.10 -2.88 -7.75
C ARG A 75 -2.90 -1.95 -7.60
N ALA A 76 -2.63 -1.14 -8.60
CA ALA A 76 -1.55 -0.16 -8.55
C ALA A 76 -1.81 0.89 -7.47
N TYR A 77 -3.04 1.36 -7.36
CA TYR A 77 -3.45 2.33 -6.35
C TYR A 77 -3.18 1.81 -4.93
N LEU A 78 -3.59 0.59 -4.63
CA LEU A 78 -3.36 -0.02 -3.31
C LEU A 78 -1.87 -0.21 -3.03
N TYR A 79 -1.09 -0.56 -4.04
CA TYR A 79 0.35 -0.71 -3.89
C TYR A 79 1.01 0.62 -3.48
N TRP A 80 0.68 1.70 -4.17
CA TRP A 80 1.24 3.01 -3.86
C TRP A 80 0.77 3.55 -2.51
N LEU A 81 -0.49 3.31 -2.16
CA LEU A 81 -1.01 3.65 -0.84
C LEU A 81 -0.26 2.90 0.24
N GLU A 82 -0.04 1.61 0.04
CA GLU A 82 0.69 0.78 1.00
C GLU A 82 2.13 1.28 1.19
N LEU A 83 2.81 1.66 0.11
CA LEU A 83 4.15 2.24 0.21
C LEU A 83 4.14 3.54 1.01
N ALA A 84 3.14 4.38 0.81
CA ALA A 84 3.00 5.62 1.57
C ALA A 84 2.79 5.34 3.07
N LEU A 85 1.97 4.36 3.40
CA LEU A 85 1.77 3.96 4.79
C LEU A 85 3.04 3.35 5.40
N GLN A 86 3.77 2.56 4.63
CA GLN A 86 5.05 1.99 5.07
C GLN A 86 6.13 3.05 5.29
N SER A 87 6.03 4.21 4.64
CA SER A 87 6.93 5.32 4.92
C SER A 87 6.74 5.88 6.33
N GLN A 88 5.56 5.71 6.91
CA GLN A 88 5.26 6.12 8.29
C GLN A 88 5.57 5.00 9.28
N VAL A 89 5.18 3.78 8.96
CA VAL A 89 5.39 2.62 9.82
C VAL A 89 5.99 1.49 8.99
N PRO A 90 7.32 1.37 8.96
CA PRO A 90 7.99 0.33 8.19
C PRO A 90 7.52 -1.07 8.57
N GLY A 91 7.35 -1.91 7.57
CA GLY A 91 6.97 -3.31 7.77
C GLY A 91 5.47 -3.58 7.83
N MET A 92 4.63 -2.53 7.92
CA MET A 92 3.18 -2.74 7.89
C MET A 92 2.73 -3.16 6.49
N THR A 93 1.62 -3.87 6.44
CA THR A 93 0.93 -4.22 5.19
C THR A 93 -0.55 -3.88 5.32
N LEU A 94 -1.19 -3.60 4.17
CA LEU A 94 -2.63 -3.39 4.19
C LEU A 94 -3.34 -4.69 4.58
N PRO A 95 -4.25 -4.67 5.55
CA PRO A 95 -5.10 -5.82 5.82
C PRO A 95 -6.26 -5.88 4.82
N TRP A 96 -6.90 -7.04 4.76
CA TRP A 96 -8.13 -7.21 3.99
C TRP A 96 -9.23 -7.79 4.90
N TRP A 97 -10.47 -7.62 4.49
CA TRP A 97 -11.62 -8.18 5.19
C TRP A 97 -12.71 -8.55 4.18
N ASP A 98 -13.58 -9.46 4.59
CA ASP A 98 -14.72 -9.86 3.78
C ASP A 98 -15.91 -8.89 3.95
#